data_98c2ed539f2e28270832ef68712da980
#
_entry.id   98c2ed539f2e28270832ef68712da980
#
_cell.length_a   1.000
_cell.length_b   1.000
_cell.length_c   1.000
_cell.angle_alpha   90.00
_cell.angle_beta   90.00
_cell.angle_gamma   90.00
#
_symmetry.space_group_name_H-M   'P 1'
#
loop_
_entity.id
_entity.type
_entity.pdbx_description
1 polymer ?
#
loop_
_entity_poly.entity_id
_entity_poly.type
_entity_poly.pdbx_seq_one_letter_code
_entity_poly.pdbx_strand_id
1 'polypeptide(L)'
;AVREAGKTLNNAIAEVREAVDFCRYYADEAEHTLPENSQGVGTIVTISPWNFPLAIFTGEVVAALAAGNTVVAKPAEQTSLIAYRAVQLMHEAGIPRNVLQLVLGAGDVGAALTQDERINGVVFTGSTEVARLINQSLARRSGRPVLIAETGGQNAMIVDSTALAEQVCVDVLNSAFDSAGQRCSALRILCLQEDVADHMLAMIKGAMNELTVGNPTLINTDIG
;
A
#
# COMPACT_ATOMS: atom_id res chain seq x y z
N ALA A 1 6.84 11.25 -1.45
CA ALA A 1 6.55 10.57 -0.19
C ALA A 1 6.74 11.52 1.00
N VAL A 2 7.94 12.08 1.24
CA VAL A 2 8.23 12.94 2.41
C VAL A 2 7.26 14.12 2.51
N ARG A 3 7.10 14.90 1.44
CA ARG A 3 6.28 16.14 1.44
C ARG A 3 4.77 15.92 1.40
N GLU A 4 4.32 14.83 0.78
CA GLU A 4 2.88 14.57 0.61
C GLU A 4 2.32 13.63 1.67
N ALA A 5 3.12 12.67 2.14
CA ALA A 5 2.67 11.64 3.07
C ALA A 5 3.37 11.69 4.44
N GLY A 6 4.21 12.70 4.71
CA GLY A 6 4.91 12.82 5.99
C GLY A 6 5.91 11.71 6.30
N LYS A 7 6.33 10.93 5.30
CA LYS A 7 7.25 9.83 5.51
C LYS A 7 8.67 10.30 5.81
N THR A 8 9.34 9.64 6.75
CA THR A 8 10.77 9.88 6.99
C THR A 8 11.61 9.56 5.76
N LEU A 9 12.85 10.02 5.71
CA LEU A 9 13.75 9.74 4.58
C LEU A 9 13.96 8.24 4.39
N ASN A 10 14.09 7.47 5.47
CA ASN A 10 14.24 6.01 5.42
C ASN A 10 13.00 5.34 4.80
N ASN A 11 11.81 5.75 5.24
CA ASN A 11 10.55 5.24 4.69
C ASN A 11 10.35 5.63 3.23
N ALA A 12 10.78 6.83 2.83
CA ALA A 12 10.72 7.26 1.44
C ALA A 12 11.67 6.44 0.52
N ILE A 13 12.85 6.08 1.03
CA ILE A 13 13.77 5.18 0.31
C ILE A 13 13.17 3.77 0.20
N ALA A 14 12.56 3.27 1.28
CA ALA A 14 11.88 1.97 1.27
C ALA A 14 10.75 1.92 0.23
N GLU A 15 9.95 2.98 0.10
CA GLU A 15 8.92 3.13 -0.94
C GLU A 15 9.48 2.96 -2.37
N VAL A 16 10.64 3.59 -2.64
CA VAL A 16 11.27 3.47 -3.97
C VAL A 16 11.73 2.03 -4.23
N ARG A 17 12.34 1.39 -3.22
CA ARG A 17 12.79 0.00 -3.33
C ARG A 17 11.63 -0.95 -3.57
N GLU A 18 10.57 -0.81 -2.77
CA GLU A 18 9.38 -1.63 -2.87
C GLU A 18 8.66 -1.45 -4.23
N ALA A 19 8.59 -0.22 -4.75
CA ALA A 19 8.05 0.04 -6.09
C ALA A 19 8.87 -0.67 -7.18
N VAL A 20 10.19 -0.68 -7.07
CA VAL A 20 11.08 -1.42 -7.99
C VAL A 20 10.88 -2.92 -7.86
N ASP A 21 10.74 -3.42 -6.63
CA ASP A 21 10.54 -4.84 -6.38
C ASP A 21 9.17 -5.31 -6.90
N PHE A 22 8.11 -4.52 -6.80
CA PHE A 22 6.84 -4.80 -7.46
C PHE A 22 6.98 -4.89 -8.98
N CYS A 23 7.71 -3.95 -9.60
CA CYS A 23 7.95 -4.01 -11.05
C CYS A 23 8.65 -5.32 -11.46
N ARG A 24 9.65 -5.75 -10.71
CA ARG A 24 10.40 -6.99 -10.97
C ARG A 24 9.55 -8.23 -10.71
N TYR A 25 8.87 -8.26 -9.58
CA TYR A 25 8.03 -9.37 -9.17
C TYR A 25 6.93 -9.66 -10.20
N TYR A 26 6.14 -8.64 -10.57
CA TYR A 26 5.06 -8.84 -11.52
C TYR A 26 5.53 -9.08 -12.96
N ALA A 27 6.70 -8.62 -13.34
CA ALA A 27 7.31 -9.01 -14.62
C ALA A 27 7.67 -10.49 -14.63
N ASP A 28 8.30 -10.98 -13.56
CA ASP A 28 8.66 -12.40 -13.39
C ASP A 28 7.42 -13.30 -13.33
N GLU A 29 6.40 -12.91 -12.56
CA GLU A 29 5.11 -13.62 -12.50
C GLU A 29 4.42 -13.70 -13.86
N ALA A 30 4.44 -12.61 -14.63
CA ALA A 30 3.84 -12.60 -15.96
C ALA A 30 4.58 -13.52 -16.94
N GLU A 31 5.89 -13.62 -16.83
CA GLU A 31 6.73 -14.44 -17.71
C GLU A 31 6.66 -15.94 -17.36
N HIS A 32 6.62 -16.27 -16.05
CA HIS A 32 6.80 -17.66 -15.59
C HIS A 32 5.55 -18.34 -15.03
N THR A 33 4.57 -17.55 -14.56
CA THR A 33 3.41 -18.08 -13.82
C THR A 33 2.12 -17.99 -14.61
N LEU A 34 1.96 -16.97 -15.45
CA LEU A 34 0.74 -16.85 -16.26
C LEU A 34 0.70 -17.92 -17.35
N PRO A 35 -0.43 -18.66 -17.51
CA PRO A 35 -0.62 -19.57 -18.64
C PRO A 35 -0.42 -18.86 -19.97
N GLU A 36 0.15 -19.54 -20.96
CA GLU A 36 0.43 -18.99 -22.31
C GLU A 36 -0.78 -18.35 -23.01
N ASN A 37 -1.99 -18.83 -22.70
CA ASN A 37 -3.25 -18.33 -23.27
C ASN A 37 -3.97 -17.31 -22.37
N SER A 38 -3.30 -16.79 -21.32
CA SER A 38 -3.88 -15.77 -20.43
C SER A 38 -4.20 -14.51 -21.21
N GLN A 39 -5.36 -13.94 -20.93
CA GLN A 39 -5.79 -12.66 -21.50
C GLN A 39 -6.23 -11.73 -20.40
N GLY A 40 -5.92 -10.44 -20.56
CA GLY A 40 -6.42 -9.41 -19.68
C GLY A 40 -7.95 -9.38 -19.68
N VAL A 41 -8.54 -9.05 -18.53
CA VAL A 41 -10.01 -8.96 -18.40
C VAL A 41 -10.56 -7.67 -19.00
N GLY A 42 -9.70 -6.70 -19.32
CA GLY A 42 -10.06 -5.44 -19.95
C GLY A 42 -9.52 -4.21 -19.22
N THR A 43 -10.37 -3.23 -18.92
CA THR A 43 -9.96 -2.01 -18.22
C THR A 43 -10.09 -2.18 -16.71
N ILE A 44 -8.98 -2.01 -16.01
CA ILE A 44 -8.89 -2.04 -14.55
C ILE A 44 -8.75 -0.63 -14.00
N VAL A 45 -9.52 -0.29 -12.99
CA VAL A 45 -9.29 0.90 -12.16
C VAL A 45 -8.44 0.50 -10.98
N THR A 46 -7.31 1.19 -10.75
CA THR A 46 -6.54 1.08 -9.52
C THR A 46 -6.82 2.30 -8.63
N ILE A 47 -7.12 2.06 -7.36
CA ILE A 47 -7.40 3.11 -6.37
C ILE A 47 -6.49 2.88 -5.18
N SER A 48 -5.40 3.64 -5.12
CA SER A 48 -4.33 3.45 -4.16
C SER A 48 -4.41 4.40 -2.95
N PRO A 49 -3.83 4.02 -1.81
CA PRO A 49 -3.88 4.79 -0.58
C PRO A 49 -2.81 5.87 -0.54
N TRP A 50 -2.96 6.82 0.41
CA TRP A 50 -2.00 7.90 0.62
C TRP A 50 -0.74 7.48 1.42
N ASN A 51 -0.85 6.43 2.25
CA ASN A 51 0.22 6.03 3.18
C ASN A 51 1.37 5.23 2.54
N PHE A 52 1.13 4.65 1.35
CA PHE A 52 2.15 4.07 0.47
C PHE A 52 1.97 4.62 -0.95
N PRO A 53 2.25 5.93 -1.13
CA PRO A 53 1.83 6.66 -2.31
C PRO A 53 2.60 6.30 -3.58
N LEU A 54 3.75 5.65 -3.45
CA LEU A 54 4.57 5.18 -4.58
C LEU A 54 4.54 3.66 -4.69
N ALA A 55 4.82 2.94 -3.60
CA ALA A 55 4.96 1.49 -3.63
C ALA A 55 3.65 0.80 -4.00
N ILE A 56 2.59 0.99 -3.21
CA ILE A 56 1.29 0.35 -3.48
C ILE A 56 0.70 0.87 -4.78
N PHE A 57 0.77 2.18 -5.05
CA PHE A 57 0.33 2.73 -6.32
C PHE A 57 0.99 2.03 -7.52
N THR A 58 2.32 1.88 -7.48
CA THR A 58 3.07 1.19 -8.53
C THR A 58 2.68 -0.28 -8.61
N GLY A 59 2.61 -0.97 -7.47
CA GLY A 59 2.26 -2.39 -7.40
C GLY A 59 0.91 -2.70 -8.03
N GLU A 60 -0.13 -1.93 -7.68
CA GLU A 60 -1.48 -2.08 -8.27
C GLU A 60 -1.47 -1.88 -9.80
N VAL A 61 -0.78 -0.82 -10.26
CA VAL A 61 -0.70 -0.48 -11.68
C VAL A 61 0.05 -1.55 -12.47
N VAL A 62 1.26 -1.92 -12.02
CA VAL A 62 2.11 -2.84 -12.79
C VAL A 62 1.58 -4.27 -12.76
N ALA A 63 0.92 -4.71 -11.67
CA ALA A 63 0.25 -6.00 -11.61
C ALA A 63 -0.85 -6.12 -12.67
N ALA A 64 -1.69 -5.09 -12.77
CA ALA A 64 -2.77 -5.06 -13.76
C ALA A 64 -2.23 -5.00 -15.19
N LEU A 65 -1.19 -4.19 -15.46
CA LEU A 65 -0.55 -4.08 -16.78
C LEU A 65 0.14 -5.40 -17.18
N ALA A 66 0.90 -6.02 -16.27
CA ALA A 66 1.60 -7.28 -16.52
C ALA A 66 0.64 -8.42 -16.86
N ALA A 67 -0.56 -8.40 -16.29
CA ALA A 67 -1.64 -9.34 -16.62
C ALA A 67 -2.38 -9.00 -17.94
N GLY A 68 -1.89 -8.06 -18.75
CA GLY A 68 -2.43 -7.73 -20.08
C GLY A 68 -3.65 -6.79 -20.06
N ASN A 69 -3.90 -6.07 -18.97
CA ASN A 69 -5.02 -5.13 -18.87
C ASN A 69 -4.61 -3.70 -19.25
N THR A 70 -5.61 -2.88 -19.52
CA THR A 70 -5.45 -1.41 -19.52
C THR A 70 -5.80 -0.86 -18.13
N VAL A 71 -5.15 0.22 -17.72
CA VAL A 71 -5.27 0.76 -16.37
C VAL A 71 -5.69 2.22 -16.36
N VAL A 72 -6.69 2.53 -15.55
CA VAL A 72 -7.04 3.88 -15.12
C VAL A 72 -6.64 4.00 -13.65
N ALA A 73 -5.52 4.70 -13.40
CA ALA A 73 -4.93 4.82 -12.08
C ALA A 73 -5.42 6.07 -11.36
N LYS A 74 -6.03 5.90 -10.19
CA LYS A 74 -6.48 6.99 -9.31
C LYS A 74 -5.75 6.90 -7.98
N PRO A 75 -4.72 7.72 -7.75
CA PRO A 75 -4.09 7.85 -6.43
C PRO A 75 -5.01 8.54 -5.43
N ALA A 76 -4.65 8.44 -4.14
CA ALA A 76 -5.25 9.29 -3.13
C ALA A 76 -4.98 10.77 -3.43
N GLU A 77 -5.94 11.64 -3.19
CA GLU A 77 -5.86 13.07 -3.49
C GLU A 77 -4.72 13.78 -2.75
N GLN A 78 -4.33 13.26 -1.57
CA GLN A 78 -3.25 13.81 -0.74
C GLN A 78 -1.86 13.61 -1.37
N THR A 79 -1.71 12.60 -2.25
CA THR A 79 -0.40 12.15 -2.75
C THR A 79 -0.35 12.08 -4.28
N SER A 80 -0.95 13.07 -4.93
CA SER A 80 -1.12 13.09 -6.38
C SER A 80 0.18 13.35 -7.15
N LEU A 81 1.13 14.12 -6.60
CA LEU A 81 2.34 14.52 -7.32
C LEU A 81 3.31 13.36 -7.52
N ILE A 82 3.49 12.52 -6.50
CA ILE A 82 4.38 11.36 -6.61
C ILE A 82 3.79 10.32 -7.57
N ALA A 83 2.47 10.10 -7.54
CA ALA A 83 1.78 9.22 -8.48
C ALA A 83 1.88 9.74 -9.93
N TYR A 84 1.71 11.05 -10.14
CA TYR A 84 1.91 11.67 -11.44
C TYR A 84 3.33 11.44 -11.97
N ARG A 85 4.36 11.64 -11.11
CA ARG A 85 5.74 11.37 -11.52
C ARG A 85 5.99 9.89 -11.80
N ALA A 86 5.40 8.98 -11.05
CA ALA A 86 5.48 7.55 -11.32
C ALA A 86 4.91 7.19 -12.71
N VAL A 87 3.74 7.70 -13.06
CA VAL A 87 3.14 7.49 -14.38
C VAL A 87 3.99 8.09 -15.51
N GLN A 88 4.57 9.28 -15.30
CA GLN A 88 5.51 9.85 -16.27
C GLN A 88 6.70 8.91 -16.51
N LEU A 89 7.32 8.39 -15.46
CA LEU A 89 8.44 7.44 -15.58
C LEU A 89 8.02 6.14 -16.28
N MET A 90 6.84 5.63 -16.02
CA MET A 90 6.30 4.47 -16.71
C MET A 90 6.14 4.73 -18.22
N HIS A 91 5.66 5.90 -18.61
CA HIS A 91 5.57 6.30 -20.02
C HIS A 91 6.95 6.53 -20.66
N GLU A 92 7.89 7.15 -19.93
CA GLU A 92 9.28 7.30 -20.36
C GLU A 92 9.96 5.94 -20.57
N ALA A 93 9.61 4.93 -19.76
CA ALA A 93 10.07 3.55 -19.89
C ALA A 93 9.40 2.75 -21.02
N GLY A 94 8.43 3.33 -21.74
CA GLY A 94 7.82 2.73 -22.91
C GLY A 94 6.40 2.21 -22.74
N ILE A 95 5.76 2.38 -21.56
CA ILE A 95 4.34 2.03 -21.39
C ILE A 95 3.49 3.00 -22.20
N PRO A 96 2.69 2.49 -23.17
CA PRO A 96 1.90 3.34 -24.07
C PRO A 96 0.85 4.16 -23.29
N ARG A 97 0.63 5.41 -23.72
CA ARG A 97 -0.34 6.31 -23.06
C ARG A 97 -1.79 5.83 -23.15
N ASN A 98 -2.11 5.00 -24.13
CA ASN A 98 -3.46 4.42 -24.30
C ASN A 98 -3.72 3.20 -23.42
N VAL A 99 -2.72 2.63 -22.77
CA VAL A 99 -2.91 1.51 -21.83
C VAL A 99 -2.80 1.92 -20.36
N LEU A 100 -2.20 3.07 -20.07
CA LEU A 100 -2.12 3.63 -18.71
C LEU A 100 -2.58 5.08 -18.71
N GLN A 101 -3.62 5.38 -17.95
CA GLN A 101 -4.20 6.70 -17.76
C GLN A 101 -4.18 7.08 -16.28
N LEU A 102 -3.80 8.31 -15.96
CA LEU A 102 -3.87 8.85 -14.61
C LEU A 102 -5.11 9.74 -14.48
N VAL A 103 -5.93 9.50 -13.47
CA VAL A 103 -7.09 10.34 -13.14
C VAL A 103 -6.94 10.84 -11.72
N LEU A 104 -6.90 12.16 -11.55
CA LEU A 104 -6.83 12.81 -10.23
C LEU A 104 -8.24 13.18 -9.76
N GLY A 105 -8.46 13.10 -8.46
CA GLY A 105 -9.72 13.48 -7.84
C GLY A 105 -9.94 12.82 -6.49
N ALA A 106 -10.98 13.25 -5.80
CA ALA A 106 -11.36 12.73 -4.50
C ALA A 106 -12.26 11.48 -4.61
N GLY A 107 -13.01 11.19 -3.56
CA GLY A 107 -13.86 9.99 -3.50
C GLY A 107 -15.01 9.96 -4.53
N ASP A 108 -15.50 11.11 -4.95
CA ASP A 108 -16.52 11.25 -6.00
C ASP A 108 -16.04 10.74 -7.36
N VAL A 109 -14.78 11.04 -7.73
CA VAL A 109 -14.15 10.53 -8.94
C VAL A 109 -13.97 9.00 -8.85
N GLY A 110 -13.52 8.49 -7.69
CA GLY A 110 -13.43 7.05 -7.45
C GLY A 110 -14.79 6.36 -7.59
N ALA A 111 -15.84 6.94 -7.02
CA ALA A 111 -17.21 6.42 -7.14
C ALA A 111 -17.70 6.40 -8.60
N ALA A 112 -17.46 7.48 -9.36
CA ALA A 112 -17.81 7.55 -10.77
C ALA A 112 -17.11 6.48 -11.60
N LEU A 113 -15.81 6.26 -11.37
CA LEU A 113 -15.02 5.22 -12.05
C LEU A 113 -15.56 3.82 -11.76
N THR A 114 -15.90 3.50 -10.51
CA THR A 114 -16.40 2.17 -10.14
C THR A 114 -17.81 1.89 -10.65
N GLN A 115 -18.59 2.93 -11.00
CA GLN A 115 -19.92 2.82 -11.58
C GLN A 115 -19.91 2.70 -13.11
N ASP A 116 -18.83 3.08 -13.77
CA ASP A 116 -18.74 3.08 -15.24
C ASP A 116 -18.71 1.64 -15.79
N GLU A 117 -19.67 1.30 -16.65
CA GLU A 117 -19.83 -0.06 -17.20
C GLU A 117 -18.66 -0.53 -18.07
N ARG A 118 -17.80 0.37 -18.54
CA ARG A 118 -16.60 0.06 -19.32
C ARG A 118 -15.47 -0.52 -18.48
N ILE A 119 -15.55 -0.39 -17.15
CA ILE A 119 -14.54 -0.92 -16.22
C ILE A 119 -14.82 -2.40 -15.96
N ASN A 120 -13.81 -3.24 -16.15
CA ASN A 120 -13.90 -4.69 -15.99
C ASN A 120 -13.43 -5.18 -14.61
N GLY A 121 -12.76 -4.32 -13.85
CA GLY A 121 -12.35 -4.64 -12.48
C GLY A 121 -11.77 -3.45 -11.74
N VAL A 122 -11.64 -3.63 -10.44
CA VAL A 122 -11.06 -2.63 -9.52
C VAL A 122 -10.02 -3.32 -8.65
N VAL A 123 -8.83 -2.72 -8.57
CA VAL A 123 -7.81 -3.02 -7.56
C VAL A 123 -7.79 -1.85 -6.60
N PHE A 124 -7.98 -2.12 -5.32
CA PHE A 124 -8.18 -1.12 -4.29
C PHE A 124 -7.36 -1.44 -3.06
N THR A 125 -6.66 -0.45 -2.53
CA THR A 125 -6.08 -0.50 -1.20
C THR A 125 -6.54 0.72 -0.39
N GLY A 126 -7.14 0.48 0.78
CA GLY A 126 -7.66 1.55 1.62
C GLY A 126 -8.52 1.07 2.79
N SER A 127 -9.56 1.83 3.15
CA SER A 127 -10.43 1.45 4.26
C SER A 127 -11.41 0.33 3.89
N THR A 128 -11.75 -0.50 4.87
CA THR A 128 -12.77 -1.55 4.73
C THR A 128 -14.13 -0.99 4.35
N GLU A 129 -14.44 0.22 4.82
CA GLU A 129 -15.70 0.92 4.48
C GLU A 129 -15.78 1.20 2.99
N VAL A 130 -14.73 1.81 2.41
CA VAL A 130 -14.67 2.11 0.98
C VAL A 130 -14.66 0.83 0.15
N ALA A 131 -13.93 -0.22 0.57
CA ALA A 131 -13.96 -1.52 -0.10
C ALA A 131 -15.38 -2.10 -0.19
N ARG A 132 -16.17 -1.98 0.87
CA ARG A 132 -17.58 -2.41 0.87
C ARG A 132 -18.45 -1.60 -0.10
N LEU A 133 -18.24 -0.27 -0.16
CA LEU A 133 -18.94 0.58 -1.12
C LEU A 133 -18.61 0.21 -2.56
N ILE A 134 -17.33 -0.03 -2.87
CA ILE A 134 -16.89 -0.50 -4.18
C ILE A 134 -17.53 -1.84 -4.50
N ASN A 135 -17.47 -2.81 -3.60
CA ASN A 135 -18.10 -4.11 -3.78
C ASN A 135 -19.60 -4.02 -4.05
N GLN A 136 -20.30 -3.18 -3.31
CA GLN A 136 -21.76 -2.93 -3.54
C GLN A 136 -22.03 -2.30 -4.91
N SER A 137 -21.17 -1.38 -5.36
CA SER A 137 -21.26 -0.77 -6.68
C SER A 137 -21.10 -1.81 -7.78
N LEU A 138 -20.03 -2.62 -7.69
CA LEU A 138 -19.72 -3.66 -8.66
C LEU A 138 -20.74 -4.79 -8.68
N ALA A 139 -21.28 -5.19 -7.53
CA ALA A 139 -22.29 -6.24 -7.43
C ALA A 139 -23.63 -5.92 -8.13
N ARG A 140 -23.91 -4.64 -8.38
CA ARG A 140 -25.12 -4.18 -9.10
C ARG A 140 -24.95 -4.25 -10.63
N ARG A 141 -23.73 -4.48 -11.10
CA ARG A 141 -23.39 -4.44 -12.53
C ARG A 141 -23.54 -5.82 -13.17
N SER A 142 -23.91 -5.82 -14.44
CA SER A 142 -23.81 -6.99 -15.29
C SER A 142 -22.33 -7.31 -15.57
N GLY A 143 -22.00 -8.59 -15.84
CA GLY A 143 -20.66 -8.98 -16.30
C GLY A 143 -19.66 -9.38 -15.21
N ARG A 144 -20.01 -9.32 -13.90
CA ARG A 144 -19.19 -9.74 -12.77
C ARG A 144 -17.77 -9.14 -12.80
N PRO A 145 -17.63 -7.81 -12.66
CA PRO A 145 -16.32 -7.17 -12.62
C PRO A 145 -15.47 -7.72 -11.46
N VAL A 146 -14.16 -7.83 -11.68
CA VAL A 146 -13.21 -8.32 -10.67
C VAL A 146 -13.02 -7.26 -9.58
N LEU A 147 -12.98 -7.68 -8.32
CA LEU A 147 -12.55 -6.83 -7.20
C LEU A 147 -11.40 -7.50 -6.46
N ILE A 148 -10.27 -6.81 -6.39
CA ILE A 148 -9.16 -7.10 -5.49
C ILE A 148 -9.10 -5.95 -4.51
N ALA A 149 -9.31 -6.22 -3.22
CA ALA A 149 -9.37 -5.18 -2.19
C ALA A 149 -8.51 -5.56 -0.99
N GLU A 150 -7.49 -4.74 -0.74
CA GLU A 150 -6.63 -4.81 0.43
C GLU A 150 -7.06 -3.74 1.44
N THR A 151 -7.28 -4.15 2.70
CA THR A 151 -7.75 -3.24 3.74
C THR A 151 -6.94 -3.36 5.03
N GLY A 152 -7.24 -2.53 6.01
CA GLY A 152 -6.61 -2.57 7.31
C GLY A 152 -6.99 -3.81 8.13
N GLY A 153 -6.22 -4.06 9.18
CA GLY A 153 -6.41 -5.19 10.08
C GLY A 153 -6.07 -4.87 11.53
N GLN A 154 -6.41 -5.80 12.44
CA GLN A 154 -6.03 -5.79 13.85
C GLN A 154 -4.88 -6.78 14.04
N ASN A 155 -3.68 -6.38 13.58
CA ASN A 155 -2.51 -7.24 13.59
C ASN A 155 -2.00 -7.46 15.01
N ALA A 156 -1.68 -8.70 15.35
CA ALA A 156 -1.22 -9.09 16.68
C ALA A 156 0.19 -9.68 16.62
N MET A 157 0.98 -9.39 17.65
CA MET A 157 2.24 -10.06 17.93
C MET A 157 2.08 -10.86 19.23
N ILE A 158 2.43 -12.14 19.18
CA ILE A 158 2.39 -13.04 20.33
C ILE A 158 3.83 -13.36 20.72
N VAL A 159 4.17 -13.07 21.96
CA VAL A 159 5.53 -13.20 22.49
C VAL A 159 5.50 -14.15 23.68
N ASP A 160 6.23 -15.24 23.58
CA ASP A 160 6.43 -16.19 24.67
C ASP A 160 7.77 -15.95 25.40
N SER A 161 8.01 -16.69 26.48
CA SER A 161 9.20 -16.54 27.33
C SER A 161 10.52 -16.92 26.65
N THR A 162 10.48 -17.57 25.49
CA THR A 162 11.70 -17.98 24.74
C THR A 162 12.16 -16.88 23.76
N ALA A 163 11.36 -15.84 23.56
CA ALA A 163 11.70 -14.75 22.63
C ALA A 163 12.83 -13.88 23.20
N LEU A 164 13.73 -13.41 22.32
CA LEU A 164 14.78 -12.47 22.67
C LEU A 164 14.16 -11.08 22.89
N ALA A 165 14.20 -10.59 24.13
CA ALA A 165 13.51 -9.36 24.53
C ALA A 165 13.96 -8.12 23.73
N GLU A 166 15.25 -8.00 23.40
CA GLU A 166 15.81 -6.91 22.62
C GLU A 166 15.25 -6.91 21.18
N GLN A 167 15.12 -8.09 20.56
CA GLN A 167 14.54 -8.22 19.21
C GLN A 167 13.05 -7.87 19.24
N VAL A 168 12.31 -8.38 20.24
CA VAL A 168 10.89 -8.02 20.43
C VAL A 168 10.70 -6.52 20.53
N CYS A 169 11.58 -5.85 21.30
CA CYS A 169 11.54 -4.40 21.47
C CYS A 169 11.66 -3.68 20.11
N VAL A 170 12.68 -4.04 19.32
CA VAL A 170 12.91 -3.46 17.99
C VAL A 170 11.72 -3.74 17.07
N ASP A 171 11.23 -4.97 17.02
CA ASP A 171 10.14 -5.38 16.15
C ASP A 171 8.82 -4.67 16.53
N VAL A 172 8.55 -4.50 17.82
CA VAL A 172 7.37 -3.76 18.31
C VAL A 172 7.46 -2.30 17.87
N LEU A 173 8.61 -1.62 18.09
CA LEU A 173 8.77 -0.23 17.72
C LEU A 173 8.59 -0.03 16.21
N ASN A 174 9.26 -0.83 15.41
CA ASN A 174 9.16 -0.75 13.95
C ASN A 174 7.75 -1.06 13.47
N SER A 175 7.10 -2.08 14.02
CA SER A 175 5.78 -2.48 13.57
C SER A 175 4.66 -1.55 14.02
N ALA A 176 4.71 -1.04 15.26
CA ALA A 176 3.63 -0.22 15.82
C ALA A 176 3.75 1.26 15.47
N PHE A 177 4.97 1.81 15.40
CA PHE A 177 5.20 3.27 15.38
C PHE A 177 5.80 3.80 14.09
N ASP A 178 6.45 2.96 13.28
CA ASP A 178 6.96 3.40 11.99
C ASP A 178 5.83 3.92 11.09
N SER A 179 6.09 4.99 10.33
CA SER A 179 5.06 5.76 9.59
C SER A 179 3.89 6.22 10.49
N ALA A 180 4.16 6.58 11.75
CA ALA A 180 3.18 6.94 12.77
C ALA A 180 2.10 5.85 13.02
N GLY A 181 2.44 4.57 12.79
CA GLY A 181 1.52 3.44 12.86
C GLY A 181 0.43 3.43 11.78
N GLN A 182 0.57 4.24 10.75
CA GLN A 182 -0.43 4.41 9.67
C GLN A 182 -0.21 3.41 8.53
N ARG A 183 -0.06 2.13 8.87
CA ARG A 183 0.09 1.01 7.93
C ARG A 183 -0.99 -0.04 8.18
N CYS A 184 -1.46 -0.68 7.10
CA CYS A 184 -2.38 -1.81 7.18
C CYS A 184 -1.79 -2.97 8.01
N SER A 185 -0.46 -3.15 7.96
CA SER A 185 0.31 -4.16 8.67
C SER A 185 0.82 -3.73 10.06
N ALA A 186 0.52 -2.50 10.53
CA ALA A 186 1.02 -2.03 11.82
C ALA A 186 0.51 -2.90 12.97
N LEU A 187 1.39 -3.17 13.94
CA LEU A 187 1.03 -3.87 15.17
C LEU A 187 -0.02 -3.07 15.95
N ARG A 188 -1.12 -3.73 16.33
CA ARG A 188 -2.23 -3.15 17.11
C ARG A 188 -2.41 -3.82 18.47
N ILE A 189 -2.07 -5.10 18.56
CA ILE A 189 -2.28 -5.91 19.76
C ILE A 189 -0.97 -6.63 20.08
N LEU A 190 -0.40 -6.35 21.24
CA LEU A 190 0.79 -7.03 21.74
C LEU A 190 0.36 -7.98 22.86
N CYS A 191 0.52 -9.29 22.66
CA CYS A 191 0.24 -10.34 23.63
C CYS A 191 1.58 -10.82 24.20
N LEU A 192 1.83 -10.56 25.47
CA LEU A 192 3.03 -10.99 26.17
C LEU A 192 2.68 -12.11 27.15
N GLN A 193 3.50 -13.15 27.21
CA GLN A 193 3.40 -14.18 28.26
C GLN A 193 3.65 -13.53 29.61
N GLU A 194 2.86 -13.89 30.62
CA GLU A 194 2.77 -13.20 31.91
C GLU A 194 4.12 -13.06 32.64
N ASP A 195 4.92 -14.14 32.64
CA ASP A 195 6.21 -14.20 33.33
C ASP A 195 7.30 -13.29 32.78
N VAL A 196 7.19 -12.85 31.53
CA VAL A 196 8.15 -11.92 30.87
C VAL A 196 7.55 -10.54 30.60
N ALA A 197 6.25 -10.36 30.81
CA ALA A 197 5.51 -9.16 30.40
C ALA A 197 6.06 -7.87 31.01
N ASP A 198 6.28 -7.84 32.32
CA ASP A 198 6.75 -6.62 33.01
C ASP A 198 8.12 -6.17 32.53
N HIS A 199 9.04 -7.12 32.35
CA HIS A 199 10.38 -6.83 31.83
C HIS A 199 10.31 -6.28 30.40
N MET A 200 9.58 -6.94 29.50
CA MET A 200 9.43 -6.51 28.11
C MET A 200 8.74 -5.16 28.00
N LEU A 201 7.69 -4.91 28.80
CA LEU A 201 7.01 -3.61 28.83
C LEU A 201 7.91 -2.48 29.31
N ALA A 202 8.79 -2.75 30.28
CA ALA A 202 9.77 -1.75 30.73
C ALA A 202 10.76 -1.40 29.62
N MET A 203 11.28 -2.40 28.89
CA MET A 203 12.18 -2.20 27.75
C MET A 203 11.51 -1.43 26.61
N ILE A 204 10.30 -1.84 26.20
CA ILE A 204 9.55 -1.17 25.13
C ILE A 204 9.27 0.29 25.49
N LYS A 205 8.82 0.59 26.72
CA LYS A 205 8.59 1.96 27.19
C LYS A 205 9.87 2.79 27.20
N GLY A 206 11.00 2.20 27.60
CA GLY A 206 12.31 2.85 27.56
C GLY A 206 12.69 3.23 26.12
N ALA A 207 12.59 2.29 25.19
CA ALA A 207 12.92 2.52 23.79
C ALA A 207 11.95 3.50 23.09
N MET A 208 10.66 3.49 23.46
CA MET A 208 9.69 4.51 22.97
C MET A 208 10.09 5.93 23.34
N ASN A 209 10.68 6.14 24.53
CA ASN A 209 11.11 7.46 24.97
C ASN A 209 12.32 8.01 24.19
N GLU A 210 13.07 7.14 23.51
CA GLU A 210 14.20 7.53 22.66
C GLU A 210 13.77 7.93 21.25
N LEU A 211 12.52 7.61 20.83
CA LEU A 211 12.02 7.94 19.50
C LEU A 211 11.84 9.45 19.33
N THR A 212 12.40 9.98 18.27
CA THR A 212 12.25 11.38 17.86
C THR A 212 11.06 11.53 16.90
N VAL A 213 9.99 12.15 17.38
CA VAL A 213 8.83 12.55 16.56
C VAL A 213 9.07 13.96 16.04
N GLY A 214 8.98 14.19 14.73
CA GLY A 214 9.27 15.53 14.22
C GLY A 214 9.22 15.68 12.71
N ASN A 215 9.97 16.65 12.20
CA ASN A 215 10.01 16.95 10.78
C ASN A 215 10.63 15.79 9.96
N PRO A 216 9.87 15.14 9.06
CA PRO A 216 10.34 13.98 8.31
C PRO A 216 11.47 14.29 7.31
N THR A 217 11.77 15.59 7.06
CA THR A 217 12.91 15.97 6.20
C THR A 217 14.26 15.89 6.92
N LEU A 218 14.26 15.72 8.24
CA LEU A 218 15.48 15.59 9.03
C LEU A 218 15.85 14.12 9.18
N ILE A 219 17.15 13.83 9.05
CA ILE A 219 17.65 12.45 9.06
C ILE A 219 17.53 11.77 10.44
N ASN A 220 17.46 12.54 11.48
CA ASN A 220 17.33 12.08 12.87
C ASN A 220 15.86 11.96 13.34
N THR A 221 14.90 12.11 12.45
CA THR A 221 13.49 11.91 12.76
C THR A 221 13.12 10.43 12.54
N ASP A 222 12.64 9.79 13.61
CA ASP A 222 12.19 8.39 13.57
C ASP A 222 10.74 8.30 13.12
N ILE A 223 9.90 9.24 13.54
CA ILE A 223 8.47 9.30 13.20
C ILE A 223 8.14 10.70 12.67
N GLY A 224 7.67 10.74 11.41
CA GLY A 224 7.31 11.98 10.71
C GLY A 224 5.84 12.34 10.79
#